data_b18ba9ac19285ef2344b15e149874e1d
#
_entry.id   b18ba9ac19285ef2344b15e149874e1d
#
_cell.length_a   1.000
_cell.length_b   1.000
_cell.length_c   1.000
_cell.angle_alpha   90.00
_cell.angle_beta   90.00
_cell.angle_gamma   90.00
#
_symmetry.space_group_name_H-M   'P 1'
#
loop_
_entity.id
_entity.type
_entity.pdbx_description
1 polymer ?
#
loop_
_entity_poly.entity_id
_entity_poly.type
_entity_poly.pdbx_seq_one_letter_code
_entity_poly.pdbx_strand_id
1 'polypeptide(L)'
;LHIINAEINGKELQSVIEMTKLIKDICNIVQYEFNIAFDEESLTYTRFILHLKFFSQRLLLHENVMEEANFLYDQVEQNMSEAFLCAKKISTYIKKSYEYEISKSEIVYLTIHIQRLLTQGQKL
;
A
#
# COMPACT_ATOMS: atom_id res chain seq x y z
N LEU A 1 30.59 -11.24 22.01
CA LEU A 1 29.19 -11.36 21.62
C LEU A 1 28.41 -10.18 22.12
N HIS A 2 27.73 -9.56 21.19
CA HIS A 2 26.88 -8.44 21.53
C HIS A 2 25.44 -8.84 21.61
N ILE A 3 24.85 -8.49 22.73
CA ILE A 3 23.43 -8.68 22.90
C ILE A 3 22.70 -7.37 22.59
N ILE A 4 23.45 -6.32 22.39
CA ILE A 4 22.92 -4.99 22.19
C ILE A 4 21.91 -4.96 21.06
N ASN A 5 22.18 -5.68 20.00
CA ASN A 5 21.33 -5.68 18.83
C ASN A 5 20.05 -6.48 19.01
N ALA A 6 19.97 -7.23 20.10
CA ALA A 6 18.75 -7.94 20.39
C ALA A 6 17.69 -7.03 21.02
N GLU A 7 18.09 -5.85 21.45
CA GLU A 7 17.13 -4.91 22.02
C GLU A 7 16.55 -4.04 20.93
N ILE A 8 15.25 -4.14 20.76
CA ILE A 8 14.50 -3.24 19.91
C ILE A 8 13.99 -2.14 20.81
N ASN A 9 14.36 -0.90 20.55
CA ASN A 9 13.86 0.19 21.37
C ASN A 9 12.36 0.40 21.13
N GLY A 10 11.71 1.11 22.04
CA GLY A 10 10.26 1.29 21.97
C GLY A 10 9.78 1.92 20.67
N LYS A 11 10.56 2.84 20.11
CA LYS A 11 10.19 3.50 18.86
C LYS A 11 10.23 2.53 17.68
N GLU A 12 11.24 1.69 17.61
CA GLU A 12 11.37 0.73 16.52
C GLU A 12 10.24 -0.28 16.57
N LEU A 13 9.94 -0.79 17.75
CA LEU A 13 8.84 -1.72 17.93
C LEU A 13 7.52 -1.09 17.55
N GLN A 14 7.29 0.15 17.98
CA GLN A 14 6.07 0.87 17.66
C GLN A 14 5.93 1.08 16.15
N SER A 15 7.02 1.41 15.46
CA SER A 15 7.01 1.58 14.02
C SER A 15 6.65 0.29 13.29
N VAL A 16 7.17 -0.85 13.76
CA VAL A 16 6.84 -2.15 13.17
C VAL A 16 5.36 -2.45 13.35
N ILE A 17 4.82 -2.19 14.54
CA ILE A 17 3.41 -2.42 14.83
C ILE A 17 2.53 -1.54 13.93
N GLU A 18 2.87 -0.27 13.81
CA GLU A 18 2.11 0.66 12.98
C GLU A 18 2.16 0.28 11.50
N MET A 19 3.33 -0.12 11.02
CA MET A 19 3.50 -0.57 9.64
C MET A 19 2.65 -1.81 9.37
N THR A 20 2.70 -2.78 10.27
CA THR A 20 1.94 -4.02 10.13
C THR A 20 0.44 -3.72 10.08
N LYS A 21 -0.02 -2.83 10.96
CA LYS A 21 -1.42 -2.44 10.98
C LYS A 21 -1.83 -1.74 9.69
N LEU A 22 -1.02 -0.83 9.21
CA LEU A 22 -1.31 -0.10 7.98
C LEU A 22 -1.40 -1.04 6.79
N ILE A 23 -0.44 -1.95 6.65
CA ILE A 23 -0.45 -2.93 5.56
C ILE A 23 -1.70 -3.80 5.64
N LYS A 24 -2.04 -4.27 6.83
CA LYS A 24 -3.22 -5.08 7.01
C LYS A 24 -4.49 -4.31 6.65
N ASP A 25 -4.59 -3.06 7.05
CA ASP A 25 -5.76 -2.25 6.75
C ASP A 25 -5.91 -2.01 5.24
N ILE A 26 -4.80 -1.75 4.56
CA ILE A 26 -4.82 -1.58 3.10
C ILE A 26 -5.26 -2.87 2.42
N CYS A 27 -4.71 -4.00 2.82
CA CYS A 27 -5.10 -5.30 2.28
C CYS A 27 -6.59 -5.57 2.51
N ASN A 28 -7.10 -5.23 3.68
CA ASN A 28 -8.50 -5.41 3.99
C ASN A 28 -9.40 -4.54 3.10
N ILE A 29 -8.99 -3.31 2.82
CA ILE A 29 -9.73 -2.43 1.92
C ILE A 29 -9.83 -3.06 0.54
N VAL A 30 -8.73 -3.58 0.00
CA VAL A 30 -8.72 -4.19 -1.32
C VAL A 30 -9.59 -5.45 -1.35
N GLN A 31 -9.43 -6.32 -0.37
CA GLN A 31 -10.20 -7.55 -0.32
C GLN A 31 -11.69 -7.29 -0.17
N TYR A 32 -12.03 -6.32 0.65
CA TYR A 32 -13.43 -5.96 0.86
C TYR A 32 -14.05 -5.34 -0.39
N GLU A 33 -13.30 -4.45 -1.04
CA GLU A 33 -13.79 -3.74 -2.22
C GLU A 33 -14.14 -4.69 -3.36
N PHE A 34 -13.32 -5.73 -3.55
CA PHE A 34 -13.45 -6.61 -4.71
C PHE A 34 -13.92 -8.02 -4.37
N ASN A 35 -14.10 -8.30 -3.09
CA ASN A 35 -14.48 -9.61 -2.61
C ASN A 35 -13.57 -10.70 -3.17
N ILE A 36 -12.27 -10.53 -2.96
CA ILE A 36 -11.26 -11.47 -3.44
C ILE A 36 -10.43 -12.02 -2.28
N ALA A 37 -9.84 -13.18 -2.50
CA ALA A 37 -8.82 -13.73 -1.61
C ALA A 37 -7.47 -13.59 -2.29
N PHE A 38 -6.45 -13.25 -1.51
CA PHE A 38 -5.08 -13.16 -2.04
C PHE A 38 -4.47 -14.56 -2.08
N ASP A 39 -3.77 -14.83 -3.18
CA ASP A 39 -2.88 -15.99 -3.24
C ASP A 39 -1.53 -15.54 -2.69
N GLU A 40 -1.30 -15.86 -1.42
CA GLU A 40 -0.11 -15.36 -0.71
C GLU A 40 1.19 -15.96 -1.20
N GLU A 41 1.12 -17.01 -2.04
CA GLU A 41 2.31 -17.61 -2.63
C GLU A 41 2.61 -17.03 -4.01
N SER A 42 1.75 -16.16 -4.52
CA SER A 42 1.97 -15.57 -5.83
C SER A 42 3.01 -14.46 -5.79
N LEU A 43 3.69 -14.28 -6.92
CA LEU A 43 4.64 -13.20 -7.07
C LEU A 43 3.96 -11.84 -7.01
N THR A 44 2.75 -11.77 -7.56
CA THR A 44 1.96 -10.53 -7.56
C THR A 44 1.67 -10.08 -6.13
N TYR A 45 1.26 -11.00 -5.27
CA TYR A 45 1.01 -10.68 -3.87
C TYR A 45 2.30 -10.24 -3.16
N THR A 46 3.39 -10.98 -3.40
CA THR A 46 4.68 -10.65 -2.78
C THR A 46 5.13 -9.24 -3.16
N ARG A 47 4.98 -8.88 -4.42
CA ARG A 47 5.34 -7.54 -4.89
C ARG A 47 4.45 -6.46 -4.29
N PHE A 48 3.17 -6.75 -4.14
CA PHE A 48 2.24 -5.81 -3.51
C PHE A 48 2.65 -5.55 -2.06
N ILE A 49 2.90 -6.60 -1.30
CA ILE A 49 3.31 -6.46 0.10
C ILE A 49 4.64 -5.70 0.21
N LEU A 50 5.59 -6.01 -0.65
CA LEU A 50 6.88 -5.31 -0.64
C LEU A 50 6.70 -3.82 -0.93
N HIS A 51 5.86 -3.49 -1.91
CA HIS A 51 5.56 -2.09 -2.20
C HIS A 51 4.92 -1.41 -0.97
N LEU A 52 3.98 -2.09 -0.32
CA LEU A 52 3.33 -1.53 0.86
C LEU A 52 4.31 -1.33 2.02
N LYS A 53 5.30 -2.19 2.16
CA LYS A 53 6.34 -2.00 3.18
C LYS A 53 7.11 -0.71 2.95
N PHE A 54 7.60 -0.49 1.74
CA PHE A 54 8.34 0.72 1.42
C PHE A 54 7.46 1.95 1.51
N PHE A 55 6.23 1.85 1.04
CA PHE A 55 5.27 2.94 1.15
C PHE A 55 5.01 3.29 2.62
N SER A 56 4.80 2.29 3.46
CA SER A 56 4.54 2.50 4.89
C SER A 56 5.72 3.18 5.58
N GLN A 57 6.94 2.79 5.21
CA GLN A 57 8.14 3.43 5.75
C GLN A 57 8.18 4.91 5.42
N ARG A 58 7.91 5.26 4.16
CA ARG A 58 7.89 6.67 3.76
C ARG A 58 6.82 7.45 4.49
N LEU A 59 5.64 6.85 4.62
CA LEU A 59 4.51 7.49 5.30
C LEU A 59 4.83 7.75 6.77
N LEU A 60 5.35 6.75 7.48
CA LEU A 60 5.64 6.90 8.90
C LEU A 60 6.79 7.86 9.17
N LEU A 61 7.68 8.02 8.21
CA LEU A 61 8.79 8.99 8.30
C LEU A 61 8.39 10.36 7.73
N HIS A 62 7.18 10.50 7.22
CA HIS A 62 6.69 11.72 6.58
C HIS A 62 7.59 12.20 5.46
N GLU A 63 8.13 11.25 4.69
CA GLU A 63 8.98 11.60 3.56
C GLU A 63 8.13 12.03 2.38
N ASN A 64 8.58 13.09 1.72
CA ASN A 64 7.93 13.56 0.51
C ASN A 64 8.54 12.88 -0.70
N VAL A 65 7.68 12.40 -1.58
CA VAL A 65 8.10 11.78 -2.83
C VAL A 65 7.85 12.79 -3.95
N MET A 66 8.85 12.94 -4.82
CA MET A 66 8.72 13.85 -5.95
C MET A 66 7.67 13.32 -6.93
N GLU A 67 6.78 14.21 -7.34
CA GLU A 67 5.72 13.86 -8.26
C GLU A 67 6.23 13.86 -9.70
N GLU A 68 6.11 12.73 -10.38
CA GLU A 68 6.60 12.60 -11.75
C GLU A 68 5.56 12.05 -12.72
N ALA A 69 4.43 11.60 -12.24
CA ALA A 69 3.62 10.68 -13.03
C ALA A 69 2.23 11.20 -13.39
N ASN A 70 2.08 12.51 -13.64
CA ASN A 70 0.77 13.04 -14.00
C ASN A 70 0.18 12.36 -15.24
N PHE A 71 1.02 12.06 -16.23
CA PHE A 71 0.60 11.37 -17.43
C PHE A 71 0.06 9.98 -17.11
N LEU A 72 0.80 9.22 -16.31
CA LEU A 72 0.38 7.88 -15.92
C LEU A 72 -0.87 7.91 -15.03
N TYR A 73 -1.00 8.93 -14.22
CA TYR A 73 -2.16 9.08 -13.35
C TYR A 73 -3.45 9.11 -14.18
N ASP A 74 -3.48 9.92 -15.22
CA ASP A 74 -4.65 9.99 -16.09
C ASP A 74 -4.89 8.68 -16.82
N GLN A 75 -3.82 8.00 -17.23
CA GLN A 75 -3.92 6.72 -17.91
C GLN A 75 -4.53 5.64 -17.03
N VAL A 76 -4.08 5.53 -15.78
CA VAL A 76 -4.62 4.50 -14.89
C VAL A 76 -6.05 4.82 -14.49
N GLU A 77 -6.38 6.09 -14.35
CA GLU A 77 -7.75 6.47 -14.05
C GLU A 77 -8.70 5.99 -15.16
N GLN A 78 -8.31 6.14 -16.40
CA GLN A 78 -9.14 5.76 -17.53
C GLN A 78 -9.14 4.26 -17.80
N ASN A 79 -7.99 3.62 -17.70
CA ASN A 79 -7.84 2.24 -18.12
C ASN A 79 -7.97 1.22 -17.01
N MET A 80 -7.84 1.64 -15.77
CA MET A 80 -7.92 0.78 -14.59
C MET A 80 -8.84 1.42 -13.56
N SER A 81 -10.04 1.80 -14.00
CA SER A 81 -10.91 2.65 -13.21
C SER A 81 -11.31 2.05 -11.87
N GLU A 82 -11.60 0.75 -11.81
CA GLU A 82 -11.98 0.12 -10.55
C GLU A 82 -10.82 0.07 -9.56
N ALA A 83 -9.64 -0.32 -10.05
CA ALA A 83 -8.44 -0.33 -9.23
C ALA A 83 -8.07 1.09 -8.78
N PHE A 84 -8.24 2.05 -9.67
CA PHE A 84 -7.98 3.46 -9.35
C PHE A 84 -8.89 3.96 -8.24
N LEU A 85 -10.19 3.66 -8.33
CA LEU A 85 -11.13 4.05 -7.28
C LEU A 85 -10.76 3.42 -5.94
N CYS A 86 -10.33 2.18 -5.95
CA CYS A 86 -9.87 1.53 -4.72
C CYS A 86 -8.62 2.24 -4.17
N ALA A 87 -7.67 2.58 -5.02
CA ALA A 87 -6.48 3.32 -4.60
C ALA A 87 -6.87 4.67 -3.99
N LYS A 88 -7.89 5.34 -4.54
CA LYS A 88 -8.39 6.59 -3.99
C LYS A 88 -9.04 6.39 -2.63
N LYS A 89 -9.73 5.27 -2.42
CA LYS A 89 -10.29 4.95 -1.10
C LYS A 89 -9.19 4.74 -0.08
N ILE A 90 -8.11 4.09 -0.48
CA ILE A 90 -6.94 3.91 0.37
C ILE A 90 -6.35 5.29 0.72
N SER A 91 -6.23 6.17 -0.28
CA SER A 91 -5.73 7.51 -0.08
C SER A 91 -6.57 8.28 0.95
N THR A 92 -7.88 8.18 0.84
CA THR A 92 -8.80 8.84 1.77
C THR A 92 -8.63 8.29 3.19
N TYR A 93 -8.52 6.97 3.32
CA TYR A 93 -8.29 6.34 4.61
C TYR A 93 -6.98 6.83 5.24
N ILE A 94 -5.92 6.88 4.46
CA ILE A 94 -4.61 7.28 4.95
C ILE A 94 -4.59 8.76 5.34
N LYS A 95 -5.21 9.60 4.56
CA LYS A 95 -5.29 11.02 4.89
C LYS A 95 -6.04 11.22 6.22
N LYS A 96 -7.13 10.49 6.39
CA LYS A 96 -7.96 10.62 7.58
C LYS A 96 -7.27 10.04 8.82
N SER A 97 -6.59 8.91 8.67
CA SER A 97 -6.03 8.18 9.80
C SER A 97 -4.60 8.61 10.15
N TYR A 98 -3.85 9.10 9.18
CA TYR A 98 -2.43 9.43 9.36
C TYR A 98 -2.09 10.86 8.99
N GLU A 99 -3.07 11.63 8.50
CA GLU A 99 -2.86 13.02 8.07
C GLU A 99 -1.75 13.13 7.04
N TYR A 100 -1.68 12.13 6.14
CA TYR A 100 -0.66 12.05 5.12
C TYR A 100 -1.29 12.06 3.74
N GLU A 101 -0.80 12.94 2.88
CA GLU A 101 -1.30 13.07 1.51
C GLU A 101 -0.47 12.16 0.61
N ILE A 102 -1.11 11.16 0.03
CA ILE A 102 -0.43 10.25 -0.91
C ILE A 102 -0.16 11.00 -2.22
N SER A 103 1.06 10.85 -2.74
CA SER A 103 1.42 11.46 -4.02
C SER A 103 0.69 10.78 -5.17
N LYS A 104 0.60 11.47 -6.30
CA LYS A 104 0.01 10.88 -7.51
C LYS A 104 0.81 9.65 -7.97
N SER A 105 2.12 9.69 -7.84
CA SER A 105 2.96 8.53 -8.17
C SER A 105 2.61 7.32 -7.33
N GLU A 106 2.37 7.51 -6.04
CA GLU A 106 1.97 6.40 -5.17
C GLU A 106 0.59 5.87 -5.56
N ILE A 107 -0.32 6.76 -5.92
CA ILE A 107 -1.65 6.31 -6.37
C ILE A 107 -1.53 5.48 -7.65
N VAL A 108 -0.65 5.88 -8.57
CA VAL A 108 -0.39 5.10 -9.77
C VAL A 108 0.12 3.71 -9.42
N TYR A 109 1.12 3.63 -8.53
CA TYR A 109 1.67 2.33 -8.13
C TYR A 109 0.65 1.46 -7.43
N LEU A 110 -0.13 2.03 -6.52
CA LEU A 110 -1.20 1.28 -5.86
C LEU A 110 -2.19 0.76 -6.88
N THR A 111 -2.60 1.59 -7.81
CA THR A 111 -3.56 1.21 -8.85
C THR A 111 -3.05 0.03 -9.67
N ILE A 112 -1.79 0.09 -10.11
CA ILE A 112 -1.21 -0.97 -10.93
C ILE A 112 -1.13 -2.27 -10.14
N HIS A 113 -0.69 -2.21 -8.90
CA HIS A 113 -0.62 -3.42 -8.07
C HIS A 113 -1.99 -4.02 -7.81
N ILE A 114 -2.97 -3.16 -7.51
CA ILE A 114 -4.34 -3.62 -7.30
C ILE A 114 -4.88 -4.27 -8.57
N GLN A 115 -4.64 -3.65 -9.72
CA GLN A 115 -5.09 -4.22 -11.00
C GLN A 115 -4.51 -5.61 -11.23
N ARG A 116 -3.23 -5.80 -10.92
CA ARG A 116 -2.61 -7.12 -11.05
C ARG A 116 -3.24 -8.15 -10.13
N LEU A 117 -3.57 -7.74 -8.91
CA LEU A 117 -4.25 -8.62 -7.97
C LEU A 117 -5.64 -9.01 -8.49
N LEU A 118 -6.34 -8.07 -9.10
CA LEU A 118 -7.67 -8.34 -9.65
C LEU A 118 -7.63 -9.34 -10.80
N THR A 119 -6.62 -9.28 -11.65
CA THR A 119 -6.53 -10.20 -12.78
C THR A 119 -6.12 -11.62 -12.34
N GLN A 120 -5.52 -11.76 -11.17
CA GLN A 120 -5.11 -13.06 -10.64
C GLN A 120 -5.96 -13.54 -9.48
N GLY A 121 -6.71 -12.63 -8.85
CA GLY A 121 -7.50 -12.96 -7.67
C GLY A 121 -8.73 -13.78 -8.02
N GLN A 122 -9.17 -14.58 -7.05
CA GLN A 122 -10.40 -15.33 -7.18
C GLN A 122 -11.46 -14.70 -6.31
N LYS A 123 -12.62 -14.48 -6.90
CA LYS A 123 -13.74 -13.95 -6.13
C LYS A 123 -14.29 -15.02 -5.21
N LEU A 124 -14.60 -14.61 -4.03
CA LEU A 124 -15.15 -15.51 -3.01
C LEU A 124 -16.63 -15.80 -3.24
#